data_1e5f5827160531da27bf960ceed4d71d
#
_entry.id   1e5f5827160531da27bf960ceed4d71d
#
_cell.length_a   1.000
_cell.length_b   1.000
_cell.length_c   1.000
_cell.angle_alpha   90.00
_cell.angle_beta   90.00
_cell.angle_gamma   90.00
#
_symmetry.space_group_name_H-M   'P 1'
#
loop_
_entity.id
_entity.type
_entity.pdbx_description
1 polymer ?
#
loop_
_entity_poly.entity_id
_entity_poly.type
_entity_poly.pdbx_seq_one_letter_code
_entity_poly.pdbx_strand_id
1 'polypeptide(L)'
;MRLPRSTPAAEGVGPAAIRDWIEALETQNLETHGIMVLRHGSVIAEGWWAPYGPCEPQLLYSLTKSFTATGIGFAVAEGLVDLDDRVIDLFPDALPAKVSDNLAAMRVRHCLTMSVGQSEDLGVDMEPYKGDWARGFMARPVPFAPGTHFLYNSTASNMLSLIVQKVSGQTLQDYLRPRLFDPLGINGECWEHVFGHTMGGWGLSLTLEDVTKFGLLYLQDGVWEGLRVLPAGWVQMATQSHVQNQSDTPDWAQGYGFQFWRSRHNSFRGDGAFGQFCLVLPELDAVVAIHGGGGDMQKTLNAVWDHLLPAFRASSSLEGQDRLSAKLAGLSLPTVSRGNGVVPLGRVAKEGGDDPISEYTLAAASGGLELSWSDDGSLQVLRAEYDHWIQGSLCLEGGAPFPVGAKAYWPDAKTLAIKVCHLNAPMSVLFTIRTAGDQVTIHQERNANWLVQPKVKFVGRRID
;
A
#
# COMPACT_ATOMS: atom_id res chain seq x y z
N MET A 1 14.05 6.83 14.97
CA MET A 1 14.44 8.26 14.88
C MET A 1 13.44 8.96 13.97
N ARG A 2 12.97 10.18 14.32
CA ARG A 2 12.05 10.96 13.48
C ARG A 2 12.85 11.86 12.53
N LEU A 3 12.36 12.05 11.31
CA LEU A 3 12.91 13.01 10.36
C LEU A 3 12.84 14.44 10.92
N PRO A 4 13.75 15.34 10.54
CA PRO A 4 13.63 16.77 10.88
C PRO A 4 12.34 17.38 10.30
N ARG A 5 11.79 18.39 10.96
CA ARG A 5 10.62 19.15 10.48
C ARG A 5 11.03 20.60 10.22
N SER A 6 10.49 21.14 9.13
CA SER A 6 10.66 22.53 8.71
C SER A 6 9.32 23.09 8.24
N THR A 7 9.26 24.36 7.88
CA THR A 7 8.07 24.93 7.24
C THR A 7 8.24 24.91 5.70
N PRO A 8 7.14 24.79 4.95
CA PRO A 8 7.22 24.86 3.49
C PRO A 8 7.97 26.10 3.00
N ALA A 9 7.66 27.25 3.55
CA ALA A 9 8.29 28.52 3.15
C ALA A 9 9.79 28.58 3.44
N ALA A 10 10.26 28.02 4.56
CA ALA A 10 11.69 27.92 4.87
C ALA A 10 12.46 27.09 3.85
N GLU A 11 11.80 26.08 3.32
CA GLU A 11 12.37 25.19 2.29
C GLU A 11 11.97 25.62 0.86
N GLY A 12 11.49 26.84 0.68
CA GLY A 12 11.20 27.41 -0.63
C GLY A 12 9.96 26.86 -1.33
N VAL A 13 8.96 26.38 -0.57
CA VAL A 13 7.69 25.88 -1.10
C VAL A 13 6.52 26.73 -0.57
N GLY A 14 5.62 27.13 -1.46
CA GLY A 14 4.44 27.92 -1.06
C GLY A 14 3.41 27.06 -0.29
N PRO A 15 3.05 27.43 0.96
CA PRO A 15 2.07 26.67 1.75
C PRO A 15 0.69 26.55 1.08
N ALA A 16 0.29 27.59 0.33
CA ALA A 16 -0.97 27.60 -0.40
C ALA A 16 -1.06 26.45 -1.44
N ALA A 17 0.02 26.18 -2.15
CA ALA A 17 0.02 25.14 -3.18
C ALA A 17 -0.05 23.71 -2.58
N ILE A 18 0.52 23.49 -1.39
CA ILE A 18 0.34 22.21 -0.68
C ILE A 18 -1.13 22.06 -0.27
N ARG A 19 -1.76 23.12 0.22
CA ARG A 19 -3.20 23.11 0.52
C ARG A 19 -4.02 22.81 -0.73
N ASP A 20 -3.74 23.47 -1.85
CA ASP A 20 -4.46 23.30 -3.11
C ASP A 20 -4.30 21.86 -3.64
N TRP A 21 -3.13 21.25 -3.45
CA TRP A 21 -2.92 19.82 -3.72
C TRP A 21 -3.81 18.92 -2.85
N ILE A 22 -3.87 19.17 -1.54
CA ILE A 22 -4.74 18.42 -0.62
C ILE A 22 -6.21 18.58 -1.03
N GLU A 23 -6.64 19.80 -1.35
CA GLU A 23 -8.00 20.07 -1.82
C GLU A 23 -8.30 19.37 -3.16
N ALA A 24 -7.31 19.25 -4.05
CA ALA A 24 -7.45 18.51 -5.30
C ALA A 24 -7.63 17.00 -5.05
N LEU A 25 -6.89 16.40 -4.10
CA LEU A 25 -7.09 15.00 -3.70
C LEU A 25 -8.53 14.76 -3.21
N GLU A 26 -9.03 15.63 -2.34
CA GLU A 26 -10.38 15.52 -1.77
C GLU A 26 -11.49 15.76 -2.81
N THR A 27 -11.39 16.81 -3.62
CA THR A 27 -12.43 17.17 -4.60
C THR A 27 -12.54 16.17 -5.76
N GLN A 28 -11.43 15.49 -6.08
CA GLN A 28 -11.41 14.41 -7.06
C GLN A 28 -11.77 13.05 -6.46
N ASN A 29 -12.12 12.98 -5.17
CA ASN A 29 -12.42 11.75 -4.43
C ASN A 29 -11.27 10.72 -4.49
N LEU A 30 -10.03 11.17 -4.44
CA LEU A 30 -8.84 10.33 -4.37
C LEU A 30 -8.60 9.98 -2.89
N GLU A 31 -9.13 8.84 -2.46
CA GLU A 31 -9.06 8.43 -1.05
C GLU A 31 -7.59 8.35 -0.62
N THR A 32 -7.24 9.23 0.30
CA THR A 32 -5.89 9.38 0.84
C THR A 32 -5.95 9.15 2.34
N HIS A 33 -5.02 8.37 2.88
CA HIS A 33 -4.93 8.05 4.30
C HIS A 33 -3.86 8.90 4.99
N GLY A 34 -2.76 9.18 4.29
CA GLY A 34 -1.70 10.02 4.79
C GLY A 34 -0.82 10.57 3.69
N ILE A 35 -0.26 11.74 3.92
CA ILE A 35 0.73 12.40 3.07
C ILE A 35 1.93 12.84 3.89
N MET A 36 3.11 12.77 3.31
CA MET A 36 4.32 13.37 3.83
C MET A 36 5.15 13.95 2.68
N VAL A 37 5.46 15.23 2.76
CA VAL A 37 6.28 15.96 1.79
C VAL A 37 7.57 16.35 2.46
N LEU A 38 8.68 15.93 1.88
CA LEU A 38 10.03 16.23 2.36
C LEU A 38 10.76 17.05 1.31
N ARG A 39 11.53 18.05 1.75
CA ARG A 39 12.48 18.81 0.92
C ARG A 39 13.73 19.13 1.73
N HIS A 40 14.91 19.12 1.06
CA HIS A 40 16.23 19.38 1.68
C HIS A 40 16.44 18.59 2.99
N GLY A 41 15.96 17.32 3.02
CA GLY A 41 16.08 16.44 4.17
C GLY A 41 15.11 16.71 5.32
N SER A 42 14.21 17.70 5.20
CA SER A 42 13.23 18.07 6.23
C SER A 42 11.80 17.87 5.77
N VAL A 43 10.94 17.31 6.63
CA VAL A 43 9.49 17.22 6.39
C VAL A 43 8.88 18.61 6.46
N ILE A 44 8.24 19.06 5.38
CA ILE A 44 7.63 20.38 5.25
C ILE A 44 6.10 20.36 5.34
N ALA A 45 5.49 19.22 5.13
CA ALA A 45 4.07 18.98 5.36
C ALA A 45 3.84 17.51 5.68
N GLU A 46 2.99 17.24 6.64
CA GLU A 46 2.51 15.89 6.98
C GLU A 46 1.07 15.97 7.44
N GLY A 47 0.25 14.96 7.08
CA GLY A 47 -1.15 14.93 7.48
C GLY A 47 -1.76 13.57 7.25
N TRP A 48 -2.73 13.22 8.11
CA TRP A 48 -3.46 11.95 8.06
C TRP A 48 -4.96 12.22 8.09
N TRP A 49 -5.68 11.56 7.21
CA TRP A 49 -7.15 11.61 7.19
C TRP A 49 -7.70 10.68 8.27
N ALA A 50 -8.32 11.24 9.31
CA ALA A 50 -8.96 10.42 10.33
C ALA A 50 -9.89 9.37 9.69
N PRO A 51 -9.85 8.08 10.11
CA PRO A 51 -9.29 7.55 11.36
C PRO A 51 -7.81 7.20 11.34
N TYR A 52 -7.10 7.41 10.24
CA TYR A 52 -5.66 7.10 10.14
C TYR A 52 -4.80 8.08 10.90
N GLY A 53 -3.61 7.64 11.31
CA GLY A 53 -2.67 8.43 12.10
C GLY A 53 -1.20 8.12 11.76
N PRO A 54 -0.26 8.80 12.45
CA PRO A 54 1.17 8.71 12.12
C PRO A 54 1.85 7.41 12.55
N CYS A 55 1.23 6.64 13.47
CA CYS A 55 1.86 5.49 14.09
C CYS A 55 1.41 4.16 13.49
N GLU A 56 0.38 4.15 12.66
CA GLU A 56 -0.15 2.93 12.07
C GLU A 56 0.65 2.54 10.82
N PRO A 57 1.37 1.39 10.85
CA PRO A 57 1.96 0.84 9.62
C PRO A 57 0.86 0.42 8.67
N GLN A 58 0.95 0.82 7.40
CA GLN A 58 0.02 0.38 6.37
C GLN A 58 0.69 -0.56 5.38
N LEU A 59 -0.10 -1.52 4.87
CA LEU A 59 0.32 -2.47 3.87
C LEU A 59 0.71 -1.76 2.57
N LEU A 60 1.96 -1.91 2.17
CA LEU A 60 2.56 -1.19 1.03
C LEU A 60 2.24 -1.83 -0.32
N TYR A 61 1.67 -3.03 -0.34
CA TYR A 61 1.52 -3.79 -1.58
C TYR A 61 2.82 -3.84 -2.39
N SER A 62 2.76 -3.50 -3.67
CA SER A 62 3.91 -3.60 -4.57
C SER A 62 5.05 -2.63 -4.30
N LEU A 63 4.87 -1.59 -3.49
CA LEU A 63 5.99 -0.75 -3.03
C LEU A 63 7.03 -1.60 -2.26
N THR A 64 6.61 -2.72 -1.67
CA THR A 64 7.48 -3.77 -1.11
C THR A 64 8.62 -4.17 -2.04
N LYS A 65 8.36 -4.24 -3.35
CA LYS A 65 9.32 -4.68 -4.38
C LYS A 65 10.61 -3.85 -4.39
N SER A 66 10.50 -2.55 -4.10
CA SER A 66 11.66 -1.65 -4.04
C SER A 66 12.59 -2.00 -2.86
N PHE A 67 12.01 -2.42 -1.73
CA PHE A 67 12.76 -2.95 -0.59
C PHE A 67 13.41 -4.30 -0.91
N THR A 68 12.70 -5.16 -1.63
CA THR A 68 13.22 -6.46 -2.10
C THR A 68 14.43 -6.28 -3.01
N ALA A 69 14.35 -5.36 -3.97
CA ALA A 69 15.48 -5.03 -4.84
C ALA A 69 16.68 -4.50 -4.05
N THR A 70 16.42 -3.69 -3.01
CA THR A 70 17.48 -3.19 -2.11
C THR A 70 18.20 -4.36 -1.43
N GLY A 71 17.47 -5.43 -1.04
CA GLY A 71 18.08 -6.66 -0.53
C GLY A 71 19.03 -7.34 -1.52
N ILE A 72 18.65 -7.40 -2.79
CA ILE A 72 19.56 -7.88 -3.85
C ILE A 72 20.78 -6.96 -3.98
N GLY A 73 20.59 -5.64 -3.87
CA GLY A 73 21.71 -4.68 -3.91
C GLY A 73 22.79 -4.94 -2.85
N PHE A 74 22.36 -5.26 -1.62
CA PHE A 74 23.29 -5.67 -0.56
C PHE A 74 23.95 -7.01 -0.87
N ALA A 75 23.18 -8.01 -1.32
CA ALA A 75 23.71 -9.34 -1.63
C ALA A 75 24.75 -9.30 -2.76
N VAL A 76 24.55 -8.45 -3.76
CA VAL A 76 25.52 -8.20 -4.85
C VAL A 76 26.78 -7.54 -4.30
N ALA A 77 26.66 -6.51 -3.47
CA ALA A 77 27.80 -5.81 -2.89
C ALA A 77 28.61 -6.69 -1.92
N GLU A 78 27.97 -7.64 -1.26
CA GLU A 78 28.62 -8.64 -0.39
C GLU A 78 29.21 -9.82 -1.18
N GLY A 79 29.03 -9.87 -2.51
CA GLY A 79 29.55 -10.95 -3.36
C GLY A 79 28.82 -12.28 -3.18
N LEU A 80 27.60 -12.26 -2.64
CA LEU A 80 26.78 -13.45 -2.42
C LEU A 80 26.07 -13.92 -3.69
N VAL A 81 25.80 -12.99 -4.60
CA VAL A 81 25.13 -13.22 -5.89
C VAL A 81 25.58 -12.18 -6.90
N ASP A 82 25.61 -12.54 -8.20
CA ASP A 82 25.81 -11.62 -9.30
C ASP A 82 24.50 -11.37 -10.05
N LEU A 83 24.35 -10.18 -10.62
CA LEU A 83 23.17 -9.85 -11.44
C LEU A 83 23.08 -10.74 -12.69
N ASP A 84 24.19 -11.30 -13.12
CA ASP A 84 24.29 -12.21 -14.28
C ASP A 84 24.21 -13.69 -13.90
N ASP A 85 24.08 -14.04 -12.61
CA ASP A 85 23.85 -15.40 -12.19
C ASP A 85 22.54 -15.94 -12.77
N ARG A 86 22.57 -17.17 -13.27
CA ARG A 86 21.39 -17.84 -13.82
C ARG A 86 20.49 -18.32 -12.69
N VAL A 87 19.19 -18.02 -12.79
CA VAL A 87 18.21 -18.41 -11.77
C VAL A 87 18.19 -19.93 -11.57
N ILE A 88 18.35 -20.71 -12.66
CA ILE A 88 18.38 -22.18 -12.59
C ILE A 88 19.55 -22.74 -11.76
N ASP A 89 20.69 -22.06 -11.73
CA ASP A 89 21.85 -22.52 -10.96
C ASP A 89 21.68 -22.28 -9.46
N LEU A 90 20.88 -21.27 -9.09
CA LEU A 90 20.56 -20.98 -7.68
C LEU A 90 19.55 -21.97 -7.10
N PHE A 91 18.68 -22.57 -7.94
CA PHE A 91 17.62 -23.49 -7.51
C PHE A 91 17.60 -24.80 -8.33
N PRO A 92 18.69 -25.59 -8.33
CA PRO A 92 18.77 -26.79 -9.16
C PRO A 92 17.73 -27.86 -8.80
N ASP A 93 17.28 -27.91 -7.53
CA ASP A 93 16.29 -28.90 -7.05
C ASP A 93 14.84 -28.53 -7.43
N ALA A 94 14.60 -27.33 -7.94
CA ALA A 94 13.28 -26.82 -8.32
C ALA A 94 13.04 -26.82 -9.85
N LEU A 95 13.96 -27.37 -10.61
CA LEU A 95 13.88 -27.37 -12.08
C LEU A 95 12.72 -28.23 -12.60
N PRO A 96 12.03 -27.80 -13.68
CA PRO A 96 11.08 -28.66 -14.38
C PRO A 96 11.80 -29.80 -15.12
N ALA A 97 11.06 -30.84 -15.46
CA ALA A 97 11.61 -32.00 -16.19
C ALA A 97 12.28 -31.63 -17.53
N LYS A 98 11.86 -30.51 -18.12
CA LYS A 98 12.47 -29.95 -19.35
C LYS A 98 12.76 -28.47 -19.14
N VAL A 99 14.03 -28.12 -19.12
CA VAL A 99 14.50 -26.73 -19.10
C VAL A 99 14.57 -26.23 -20.52
N SER A 100 13.82 -25.14 -20.85
CA SER A 100 13.91 -24.46 -22.14
C SER A 100 15.15 -23.57 -22.21
N ASP A 101 15.60 -23.24 -23.42
CA ASP A 101 16.74 -22.33 -23.63
C ASP A 101 16.50 -20.97 -22.99
N ASN A 102 15.27 -20.46 -23.06
CA ASN A 102 14.90 -19.19 -22.42
C ASN A 102 14.94 -19.28 -20.89
N LEU A 103 14.42 -20.36 -20.29
CA LEU A 103 14.52 -20.56 -18.85
C LEU A 103 16.00 -20.69 -18.43
N ALA A 104 16.82 -21.39 -19.19
CA ALA A 104 18.25 -21.52 -18.95
C ALA A 104 19.01 -20.19 -19.05
N ALA A 105 18.53 -19.26 -19.87
CA ALA A 105 19.11 -17.93 -20.05
C ALA A 105 18.64 -16.90 -19.02
N MET A 106 17.64 -17.23 -18.18
CA MET A 106 17.08 -16.29 -17.19
C MET A 106 18.10 -16.00 -16.09
N ARG A 107 18.30 -14.71 -15.81
CA ARG A 107 19.27 -14.20 -14.83
C ARG A 107 18.58 -13.39 -13.74
N VAL A 108 19.27 -13.15 -12.63
CA VAL A 108 18.79 -12.32 -11.49
C VAL A 108 18.32 -10.94 -11.96
N ARG A 109 19.08 -10.28 -12.85
CA ARG A 109 18.69 -8.98 -13.44
C ARG A 109 17.34 -9.01 -14.16
N HIS A 110 16.96 -10.13 -14.77
CA HIS A 110 15.67 -10.24 -15.45
C HIS A 110 14.50 -10.26 -14.47
N CYS A 111 14.69 -10.83 -13.27
CA CYS A 111 13.70 -10.74 -12.19
C CYS A 111 13.59 -9.29 -11.68
N LEU A 112 14.72 -8.57 -11.52
CA LEU A 112 14.75 -7.17 -11.10
C LEU A 112 14.05 -6.24 -12.10
N THR A 113 14.20 -6.49 -13.39
CA THR A 113 13.67 -5.64 -14.47
C THR A 113 12.30 -6.06 -14.98
N MET A 114 11.64 -7.05 -14.37
CA MET A 114 10.34 -7.56 -14.83
C MET A 114 10.38 -8.06 -16.28
N SER A 115 11.51 -8.67 -16.70
CA SER A 115 11.74 -9.13 -18.07
C SER A 115 12.17 -10.59 -18.13
N VAL A 116 11.57 -11.43 -17.29
CA VAL A 116 11.88 -12.87 -17.18
C VAL A 116 11.49 -13.69 -18.41
N GLY A 117 10.67 -13.13 -19.30
CA GLY A 117 10.23 -13.79 -20.54
C GLY A 117 9.00 -14.68 -20.39
N GLN A 118 8.33 -14.69 -19.25
CA GLN A 118 7.02 -15.31 -19.05
C GLN A 118 5.92 -14.44 -19.68
N SER A 119 4.79 -15.05 -20.04
CA SER A 119 3.62 -14.36 -20.61
C SER A 119 2.54 -14.04 -19.58
N GLU A 120 2.64 -14.57 -18.37
CA GLU A 120 1.66 -14.42 -17.30
C GLU A 120 2.35 -14.35 -15.94
N ASP A 121 1.78 -13.56 -15.02
CA ASP A 121 2.11 -13.63 -13.59
C ASP A 121 1.40 -14.85 -12.98
N LEU A 122 2.08 -15.62 -12.16
CA LEU A 122 1.53 -16.81 -11.49
C LEU A 122 0.40 -16.47 -10.52
N GLY A 123 0.38 -15.24 -10.00
CA GLY A 123 -0.49 -14.90 -8.91
C GLY A 123 -0.10 -15.61 -7.61
N VAL A 124 -1.11 -15.96 -6.78
CA VAL A 124 -0.91 -16.56 -5.44
C VAL A 124 -1.26 -18.04 -5.37
N ASP A 125 -1.72 -18.66 -6.46
CA ASP A 125 -2.08 -20.09 -6.48
C ASP A 125 -0.83 -20.97 -6.49
N MET A 126 -0.40 -21.38 -5.30
CA MET A 126 0.77 -22.24 -5.07
C MET A 126 0.40 -23.67 -4.66
N GLU A 127 -0.89 -24.00 -4.57
CA GLU A 127 -1.37 -25.35 -4.21
C GLU A 127 -0.73 -26.46 -5.07
N PRO A 128 -0.69 -26.32 -6.41
CA PRO A 128 -0.09 -27.37 -7.24
C PRO A 128 1.39 -27.64 -6.95
N TYR A 129 2.07 -26.68 -6.33
CA TYR A 129 3.52 -26.73 -6.03
C TYR A 129 3.81 -26.92 -4.54
N LYS A 130 2.79 -27.15 -3.71
CA LYS A 130 2.91 -27.37 -2.26
C LYS A 130 3.74 -26.29 -1.55
N GLY A 131 3.58 -25.04 -1.98
CA GLY A 131 4.29 -23.89 -1.43
C GLY A 131 5.74 -23.69 -1.90
N ASP A 132 6.25 -24.52 -2.81
CA ASP A 132 7.57 -24.33 -3.43
C ASP A 132 7.48 -23.24 -4.53
N TRP A 133 7.71 -21.99 -4.15
CA TRP A 133 7.64 -20.83 -5.03
C TRP A 133 8.65 -20.92 -6.20
N ALA A 134 9.87 -21.41 -5.97
CA ALA A 134 10.89 -21.54 -7.00
C ALA A 134 10.45 -22.55 -8.07
N ARG A 135 9.92 -23.69 -7.64
CA ARG A 135 9.38 -24.72 -8.54
C ARG A 135 8.18 -24.19 -9.32
N GLY A 136 7.24 -23.52 -8.65
CA GLY A 136 6.08 -22.91 -9.29
C GLY A 136 6.46 -21.90 -10.36
N PHE A 137 7.40 -21.01 -10.05
CA PHE A 137 7.90 -20.00 -10.98
C PHE A 137 8.60 -20.63 -12.19
N MET A 138 9.52 -21.58 -11.98
CA MET A 138 10.29 -22.21 -13.06
C MET A 138 9.51 -23.22 -13.89
N ALA A 139 8.39 -23.73 -13.37
CA ALA A 139 7.50 -24.61 -14.14
C ALA A 139 6.69 -23.86 -15.22
N ARG A 140 6.62 -22.52 -15.14
CA ARG A 140 5.88 -21.72 -16.12
C ARG A 140 6.62 -21.60 -17.45
N PRO A 141 5.89 -21.58 -18.57
CA PRO A 141 6.49 -21.35 -19.88
C PRO A 141 7.22 -20.01 -19.96
N VAL A 142 8.36 -19.99 -20.63
CA VAL A 142 9.15 -18.78 -20.91
C VAL A 142 9.22 -18.59 -22.43
N PRO A 143 8.14 -18.12 -23.08
CA PRO A 143 8.05 -18.01 -24.53
C PRO A 143 8.94 -16.91 -25.11
N PHE A 144 9.28 -15.88 -24.33
CA PHE A 144 10.11 -14.77 -24.80
C PHE A 144 11.53 -14.92 -24.27
N ALA A 145 12.52 -14.44 -25.04
CA ALA A 145 13.89 -14.37 -24.54
C ALA A 145 13.96 -13.41 -23.35
N PRO A 146 14.55 -13.81 -22.21
CA PRO A 146 14.71 -12.93 -21.05
C PRO A 146 15.41 -11.61 -21.43
N GLY A 147 14.90 -10.50 -20.90
CA GLY A 147 15.36 -9.15 -21.21
C GLY A 147 14.66 -8.47 -22.39
N THR A 148 13.81 -9.17 -23.15
CA THR A 148 13.17 -8.64 -24.38
C THR A 148 11.70 -8.30 -24.23
N HIS A 149 11.04 -8.82 -23.20
CA HIS A 149 9.61 -8.64 -22.95
C HIS A 149 9.36 -8.20 -21.51
N PHE A 150 8.78 -7.02 -21.36
CA PHE A 150 8.35 -6.53 -20.04
C PHE A 150 7.00 -7.13 -19.67
N LEU A 151 6.95 -7.78 -18.53
CA LEU A 151 5.70 -8.20 -17.88
C LEU A 151 5.80 -7.92 -16.39
N TYR A 152 4.93 -7.07 -15.87
CA TYR A 152 4.88 -6.84 -14.42
C TYR A 152 4.48 -8.14 -13.71
N ASN A 153 5.41 -8.72 -12.97
CA ASN A 153 5.35 -10.10 -12.47
C ASN A 153 5.76 -10.15 -10.99
N SER A 154 4.77 -10.31 -10.12
CA SER A 154 4.99 -10.34 -8.66
C SER A 154 5.73 -11.60 -8.22
N THR A 155 5.59 -12.71 -8.95
CA THR A 155 6.33 -13.94 -8.64
C THR A 155 7.81 -13.81 -8.99
N ALA A 156 8.19 -13.01 -9.97
CA ALA A 156 9.60 -12.66 -10.21
C ALA A 156 10.21 -11.89 -9.03
N SER A 157 9.43 -11.01 -8.38
CA SER A 157 9.87 -10.33 -7.16
C SER A 157 9.96 -11.28 -5.97
N ASN A 158 9.07 -12.26 -5.84
CA ASN A 158 9.18 -13.30 -4.83
C ASN A 158 10.45 -14.15 -5.05
N MET A 159 10.82 -14.43 -6.31
CA MET A 159 12.08 -15.09 -6.61
C MET A 159 13.30 -14.29 -6.11
N LEU A 160 13.29 -12.96 -6.17
CA LEU A 160 14.37 -12.14 -5.60
C LEU A 160 14.49 -12.32 -4.08
N SER A 161 13.37 -12.40 -3.37
CA SER A 161 13.36 -12.72 -1.94
C SER A 161 13.94 -14.11 -1.66
N LEU A 162 13.54 -15.11 -2.45
CA LEU A 162 14.06 -16.47 -2.35
C LEU A 162 15.58 -16.53 -2.64
N ILE A 163 16.04 -15.75 -3.62
CA ILE A 163 17.47 -15.63 -3.95
C ILE A 163 18.24 -15.11 -2.73
N VAL A 164 17.79 -13.99 -2.12
CA VAL A 164 18.41 -13.46 -0.90
C VAL A 164 18.45 -14.53 0.19
N GLN A 165 17.33 -15.21 0.44
CA GLN A 165 17.27 -16.28 1.46
C GLN A 165 18.22 -17.44 1.14
N LYS A 166 18.31 -17.84 -0.13
CA LYS A 166 19.18 -18.94 -0.57
C LYS A 166 20.65 -18.63 -0.37
N VAL A 167 21.08 -17.42 -0.73
CA VAL A 167 22.51 -17.07 -0.71
C VAL A 167 23.00 -16.57 0.65
N SER A 168 22.11 -16.01 1.49
CA SER A 168 22.46 -15.50 2.80
C SER A 168 22.14 -16.46 3.95
N GLY A 169 21.23 -17.43 3.74
CA GLY A 169 20.68 -18.28 4.78
C GLY A 169 19.69 -17.58 5.71
N GLN A 170 19.30 -16.34 5.45
CA GLN A 170 18.37 -15.51 6.23
C GLN A 170 17.12 -15.19 5.41
N THR A 171 15.97 -15.02 6.07
CA THR A 171 14.80 -14.45 5.38
C THR A 171 15.14 -13.05 4.87
N LEU A 172 14.44 -12.58 3.83
CA LEU A 172 14.68 -11.22 3.30
C LEU A 172 14.50 -10.15 4.39
N GLN A 173 13.50 -10.30 5.26
CA GLN A 173 13.27 -9.39 6.39
C GLN A 173 14.43 -9.37 7.36
N ASP A 174 14.90 -10.54 7.81
CA ASP A 174 16.04 -10.65 8.73
C ASP A 174 17.35 -10.14 8.10
N TYR A 175 17.54 -10.40 6.80
CA TYR A 175 18.69 -9.92 6.05
C TYR A 175 18.73 -8.40 5.94
N LEU A 176 17.56 -7.76 5.72
CA LEU A 176 17.46 -6.30 5.61
C LEU A 176 17.49 -5.60 6.97
N ARG A 177 17.14 -6.26 8.07
CA ARG A 177 17.07 -5.61 9.39
C ARG A 177 18.36 -4.87 9.74
N PRO A 178 19.54 -5.49 9.87
CA PRO A 178 20.76 -4.77 10.22
C PRO A 178 21.32 -3.89 9.13
N ARG A 179 20.91 -4.10 7.86
CA ARG A 179 21.46 -3.41 6.69
C ARG A 179 20.67 -2.17 6.28
N LEU A 180 19.36 -2.18 6.50
CA LEU A 180 18.45 -1.14 6.05
C LEU A 180 17.59 -0.60 7.18
N PHE A 181 16.84 -1.46 7.88
CA PHE A 181 15.85 -1.02 8.85
C PHE A 181 16.49 -0.39 10.09
N ASP A 182 17.46 -1.05 10.71
CA ASP A 182 18.15 -0.53 11.89
C ASP A 182 18.88 0.79 11.62
N PRO A 183 19.66 0.94 10.52
CA PRO A 183 20.29 2.22 10.19
C PRO A 183 19.30 3.37 10.00
N LEU A 184 18.11 3.12 9.43
CA LEU A 184 17.09 4.15 9.25
C LEU A 184 16.22 4.35 10.50
N GLY A 185 16.44 3.58 11.58
CA GLY A 185 15.60 3.59 12.77
C GLY A 185 14.16 3.18 12.48
N ILE A 186 13.95 2.21 11.60
CA ILE A 186 12.68 1.57 11.31
C ILE A 186 12.54 0.38 12.25
N ASN A 187 11.57 0.42 13.17
CA ASN A 187 11.42 -0.57 14.25
C ASN A 187 9.98 -1.04 14.40
N GLY A 188 9.24 -1.14 13.37
CA GLY A 188 7.83 -1.55 13.42
C GLY A 188 7.37 -2.15 12.11
N GLU A 189 8.34 -2.58 11.30
CA GLU A 189 8.03 -3.24 10.06
C GLU A 189 7.38 -4.61 10.32
N CYS A 190 6.28 -4.84 9.63
CA CYS A 190 5.65 -6.13 9.54
C CYS A 190 5.70 -6.60 8.09
N TRP A 191 6.12 -7.83 7.87
CA TRP A 191 6.22 -8.38 6.51
C TRP A 191 5.54 -9.74 6.45
N GLU A 192 4.73 -9.96 5.45
CA GLU A 192 4.03 -11.21 5.24
C GLU A 192 5.00 -12.36 4.92
N HIS A 193 4.81 -13.47 5.61
CA HIS A 193 5.55 -14.70 5.37
C HIS A 193 4.59 -15.80 4.91
N VAL A 194 4.89 -16.41 3.78
CA VAL A 194 4.12 -17.52 3.23
C VAL A 194 5.04 -18.71 3.01
N PHE A 195 4.67 -19.86 3.55
CA PHE A 195 5.48 -21.09 3.50
C PHE A 195 6.95 -20.91 3.96
N GLY A 196 7.16 -20.05 4.96
CA GLY A 196 8.50 -19.80 5.52
C GLY A 196 9.37 -18.82 4.74
N HIS A 197 8.81 -18.11 3.76
CA HIS A 197 9.50 -17.12 2.95
C HIS A 197 8.89 -15.75 3.12
N THR A 198 9.71 -14.72 3.22
CA THR A 198 9.26 -13.32 3.16
C THR A 198 8.78 -13.01 1.74
N MET A 199 7.58 -12.44 1.59
CA MET A 199 7.00 -12.15 0.28
C MET A 199 7.67 -10.94 -0.37
N GLY A 200 8.48 -11.16 -1.41
CA GLY A 200 9.22 -10.10 -2.09
C GLY A 200 8.38 -9.19 -2.99
N GLY A 201 7.21 -9.66 -3.43
CA GLY A 201 6.32 -8.93 -4.33
C GLY A 201 5.29 -8.04 -3.64
N TRP A 202 5.04 -8.26 -2.35
CA TRP A 202 4.05 -7.57 -1.51
C TRP A 202 4.28 -7.87 -0.02
N GLY A 203 3.42 -7.38 0.85
CA GLY A 203 3.30 -7.84 2.23
C GLY A 203 4.07 -7.04 3.27
N LEU A 204 4.94 -6.10 2.87
CA LEU A 204 5.59 -5.17 3.80
C LEU A 204 4.59 -4.11 4.25
N SER A 205 4.53 -3.86 5.56
CA SER A 205 3.78 -2.77 6.17
C SER A 205 4.74 -1.84 6.89
N LEU A 206 4.63 -0.54 6.62
CA LEU A 206 5.45 0.51 7.22
C LEU A 206 4.61 1.75 7.54
N THR A 207 5.09 2.58 8.47
CA THR A 207 4.56 3.92 8.66
C THR A 207 4.92 4.82 7.48
N LEU A 208 4.15 5.88 7.28
CA LEU A 208 4.43 6.85 6.21
C LEU A 208 5.80 7.52 6.39
N GLU A 209 6.22 7.76 7.63
CA GLU A 209 7.54 8.31 7.93
C GLU A 209 8.67 7.33 7.51
N ASP A 210 8.47 6.03 7.69
CA ASP A 210 9.46 5.03 7.29
C ASP A 210 9.57 4.89 5.78
N VAL A 211 8.44 5.00 5.06
CA VAL A 211 8.43 5.11 3.59
C VAL A 211 9.20 6.36 3.13
N THR A 212 9.01 7.49 3.84
CA THR A 212 9.71 8.75 3.52
C THR A 212 11.21 8.65 3.78
N LYS A 213 11.64 7.99 4.86
CA LYS A 213 13.06 7.71 5.13
C LYS A 213 13.69 6.87 4.03
N PHE A 214 12.98 5.86 3.53
CA PHE A 214 13.45 5.05 2.41
C PHE A 214 13.62 5.91 1.14
N GLY A 215 12.65 6.77 0.84
CA GLY A 215 12.73 7.72 -0.27
C GLY A 215 13.92 8.70 -0.12
N LEU A 216 14.13 9.23 1.08
CA LEU A 216 15.26 10.12 1.38
C LEU A 216 16.60 9.41 1.22
N LEU A 217 16.72 8.16 1.65
CA LEU A 217 17.94 7.36 1.44
C LEU A 217 18.28 7.24 -0.04
N TYR A 218 17.27 7.00 -0.90
CA TYR A 218 17.47 6.95 -2.36
C TYR A 218 17.74 8.33 -2.97
N LEU A 219 17.10 9.38 -2.45
CA LEU A 219 17.38 10.77 -2.86
C LEU A 219 18.83 11.17 -2.57
N GLN A 220 19.39 10.71 -1.46
CA GLN A 220 20.76 10.99 -1.00
C GLN A 220 21.79 9.96 -1.51
N ASP A 221 21.53 9.30 -2.61
CA ASP A 221 22.43 8.28 -3.21
C ASP A 221 22.88 7.21 -2.20
N GLY A 222 22.01 6.80 -1.29
CA GLY A 222 22.28 5.75 -0.31
C GLY A 222 23.12 6.18 0.89
N VAL A 223 23.28 7.48 1.11
CA VAL A 223 23.90 8.03 2.33
C VAL A 223 22.84 8.42 3.33
N TRP A 224 22.99 8.01 4.58
CA TRP A 224 22.11 8.34 5.70
C TRP A 224 22.93 8.88 6.87
N GLU A 225 22.62 10.10 7.32
CA GLU A 225 23.34 10.77 8.42
C GLU A 225 24.88 10.76 8.24
N GLY A 226 25.32 10.94 6.99
CA GLY A 226 26.74 10.94 6.64
C GLY A 226 27.38 9.56 6.47
N LEU A 227 26.65 8.48 6.75
CA LEU A 227 27.12 7.10 6.57
C LEU A 227 26.53 6.49 5.30
N ARG A 228 27.36 5.77 4.55
CA ARG A 228 26.88 5.04 3.37
C ARG A 228 26.16 3.78 3.83
N VAL A 229 24.85 3.74 3.62
CA VAL A 229 23.99 2.60 3.88
C VAL A 229 23.84 1.73 2.63
N LEU A 230 23.40 2.31 1.49
CA LEU A 230 23.32 1.55 0.25
C LEU A 230 24.69 1.46 -0.44
N PRO A 231 24.97 0.34 -1.13
CA PRO A 231 26.20 0.20 -1.92
C PRO A 231 26.38 1.33 -2.92
N ALA A 232 27.62 1.78 -3.11
CA ALA A 232 27.93 2.83 -4.07
C ALA A 232 27.49 2.45 -5.49
N GLY A 233 26.82 3.36 -6.20
CA GLY A 233 26.29 3.14 -7.54
C GLY A 233 24.98 2.34 -7.60
N TRP A 234 24.51 1.76 -6.48
CA TRP A 234 23.27 0.99 -6.46
C TRP A 234 22.06 1.84 -6.82
N VAL A 235 21.94 3.04 -6.25
CA VAL A 235 20.80 3.94 -6.49
C VAL A 235 20.67 4.25 -7.98
N GLN A 236 21.78 4.66 -8.62
CA GLN A 236 21.79 4.91 -10.06
C GLN A 236 21.38 3.67 -10.86
N MET A 237 21.94 2.51 -10.52
CA MET A 237 21.64 1.26 -11.21
C MET A 237 20.17 0.85 -11.00
N ALA A 238 19.63 0.98 -9.79
CA ALA A 238 18.27 0.57 -9.49
C ALA A 238 17.21 1.49 -10.11
N THR A 239 17.50 2.78 -10.27
CA THR A 239 16.49 3.78 -10.67
C THR A 239 16.58 4.22 -12.13
N GLN A 240 17.62 3.84 -12.88
CA GLN A 240 17.66 4.05 -14.33
C GLN A 240 16.67 3.12 -15.06
N SER A 241 16.25 3.51 -16.27
CA SER A 241 15.43 2.64 -17.12
C SER A 241 16.28 1.53 -17.73
N HIS A 242 15.98 0.29 -17.40
CA HIS A 242 16.61 -0.91 -18.01
C HIS A 242 15.75 -1.50 -19.12
N VAL A 243 14.44 -1.36 -19.02
CA VAL A 243 13.48 -1.84 -20.01
C VAL A 243 12.46 -0.76 -20.30
N GLN A 244 12.06 -0.68 -21.56
CA GLN A 244 10.93 0.14 -21.97
C GLN A 244 9.66 -0.67 -21.75
N ASN A 245 8.67 -0.06 -21.14
CA ASN A 245 7.36 -0.63 -20.93
C ASN A 245 6.33 0.17 -21.72
N GLN A 246 5.39 -0.53 -22.33
CA GLN A 246 4.25 0.10 -23.00
C GLN A 246 3.09 0.17 -22.01
N SER A 247 2.49 1.34 -21.90
CA SER A 247 1.30 1.58 -21.08
C SER A 247 0.54 2.77 -21.64
N ASP A 248 -0.78 2.69 -21.61
CA ASP A 248 -1.65 3.83 -21.91
C ASP A 248 -1.65 4.87 -20.77
N THR A 249 -1.06 4.51 -19.64
CA THR A 249 -0.98 5.33 -18.43
C THR A 249 0.36 6.05 -18.39
N PRO A 250 0.42 7.39 -18.50
CA PRO A 250 1.66 8.13 -18.75
C PRO A 250 2.78 7.88 -17.75
N ASP A 251 2.49 7.75 -16.46
CA ASP A 251 3.52 7.53 -15.44
C ASP A 251 3.96 6.05 -15.33
N TRP A 252 3.28 5.13 -16.01
CA TRP A 252 3.72 3.74 -16.17
C TRP A 252 4.34 3.45 -17.54
N ALA A 253 4.50 4.47 -18.40
CA ALA A 253 5.13 4.38 -19.73
C ALA A 253 6.54 4.99 -19.79
N GLN A 254 7.16 5.33 -18.64
CA GLN A 254 8.44 6.03 -18.58
C GLN A 254 9.66 5.10 -18.46
N GLY A 255 9.44 3.77 -18.49
CA GLY A 255 10.45 2.76 -18.27
C GLY A 255 10.49 2.21 -16.86
N TYR A 256 11.23 1.10 -16.67
CA TYR A 256 11.33 0.38 -15.42
C TYR A 256 12.79 0.07 -15.08
N GLY A 257 13.13 0.27 -13.82
CA GLY A 257 14.43 -0.02 -13.25
C GLY A 257 14.49 -1.38 -12.54
N PHE A 258 15.25 -1.48 -11.47
CA PHE A 258 15.27 -2.63 -10.57
C PHE A 258 14.19 -2.48 -9.51
N GLN A 259 12.96 -2.88 -9.85
CA GLN A 259 11.75 -2.77 -9.02
C GLN A 259 11.39 -1.32 -8.64
N PHE A 260 11.74 -0.36 -9.51
CA PHE A 260 11.34 1.02 -9.47
C PHE A 260 10.75 1.44 -10.82
N TRP A 261 9.64 2.16 -10.78
CA TRP A 261 9.09 2.82 -11.95
C TRP A 261 9.81 4.13 -12.22
N ARG A 262 10.16 4.39 -13.48
CA ARG A 262 10.43 5.77 -13.90
C ARG A 262 9.09 6.52 -13.97
N SER A 263 9.14 7.83 -13.74
CA SER A 263 7.97 8.70 -13.80
C SER A 263 8.28 9.95 -14.61
N ARG A 264 7.24 10.69 -14.97
CA ARG A 264 7.39 12.02 -15.56
C ARG A 264 8.30 12.90 -14.71
N HIS A 265 8.77 14.01 -15.28
CA HIS A 265 9.61 15.01 -14.60
C HIS A 265 10.92 14.45 -14.05
N ASN A 266 11.52 13.52 -14.78
CA ASN A 266 12.79 12.87 -14.42
C ASN A 266 12.81 12.27 -13.00
N SER A 267 11.65 11.88 -12.50
CA SER A 267 11.49 11.26 -11.20
C SER A 267 11.46 9.73 -11.28
N PHE A 268 11.52 9.09 -10.13
CA PHE A 268 11.31 7.65 -9.98
C PHE A 268 10.51 7.37 -8.72
N ARG A 269 9.92 6.21 -8.67
CA ARG A 269 9.12 5.82 -7.53
C ARG A 269 9.07 4.32 -7.29
N GLY A 270 8.85 3.91 -6.03
CA GLY A 270 8.17 2.68 -5.67
C GLY A 270 6.67 2.98 -5.55
N ASP A 271 5.83 2.07 -6.04
CA ASP A 271 4.39 2.20 -5.88
C ASP A 271 3.72 0.88 -5.52
N GLY A 272 2.56 0.97 -4.89
CA GLY A 272 1.73 -0.15 -4.54
C GLY A 272 0.26 0.12 -4.80
N ALA A 273 -0.51 -0.94 -4.96
CA ALA A 273 -1.94 -0.88 -5.21
C ALA A 273 -2.64 0.08 -4.23
N PHE A 274 -3.72 0.70 -4.70
CA PHE A 274 -4.53 1.68 -3.97
C PHE A 274 -3.84 3.01 -3.67
N GLY A 275 -2.67 3.29 -4.29
CA GLY A 275 -2.00 4.58 -4.15
C GLY A 275 -1.00 4.64 -2.99
N GLN A 276 -0.29 3.55 -2.73
CA GLN A 276 0.90 3.59 -1.89
C GLN A 276 2.06 4.13 -2.72
N PHE A 277 2.59 5.29 -2.39
CA PHE A 277 3.65 5.92 -3.18
C PHE A 277 4.86 6.33 -2.31
N CYS A 278 6.03 6.05 -2.83
CA CYS A 278 7.30 6.66 -2.45
C CYS A 278 7.88 7.32 -3.71
N LEU A 279 7.55 8.58 -3.94
CA LEU A 279 7.96 9.34 -5.12
C LEU A 279 9.19 10.18 -4.79
N VAL A 280 10.27 9.95 -5.53
CA VAL A 280 11.54 10.68 -5.37
C VAL A 280 11.72 11.64 -6.53
N LEU A 281 11.99 12.90 -6.23
CA LEU A 281 12.12 14.04 -7.14
C LEU A 281 13.55 14.62 -7.06
N PRO A 282 14.55 13.99 -7.70
CA PRO A 282 15.96 14.36 -7.51
C PRO A 282 16.27 15.82 -7.87
N GLU A 283 15.68 16.35 -8.95
CA GLU A 283 15.90 17.74 -9.39
C GLU A 283 15.35 18.79 -8.43
N LEU A 284 14.49 18.38 -7.49
CA LEU A 284 13.83 19.27 -6.53
C LEU A 284 14.30 19.02 -5.09
N ASP A 285 15.24 18.07 -4.91
CA ASP A 285 15.68 17.59 -3.59
C ASP A 285 14.50 17.29 -2.67
N ALA A 286 13.54 16.47 -3.18
CA ALA A 286 12.28 16.24 -2.52
C ALA A 286 11.81 14.77 -2.61
N VAL A 287 11.01 14.39 -1.60
CA VAL A 287 10.27 13.11 -1.55
C VAL A 287 8.80 13.41 -1.25
N VAL A 288 7.90 12.73 -1.96
CA VAL A 288 6.47 12.73 -1.67
C VAL A 288 6.05 11.30 -1.36
N ALA A 289 5.67 11.05 -0.12
CA ALA A 289 5.13 9.76 0.30
C ALA A 289 3.61 9.88 0.51
N ILE A 290 2.88 8.87 0.06
CA ILE A 290 1.41 8.80 0.16
C ILE A 290 1.01 7.39 0.58
N HIS A 291 0.14 7.31 1.60
CA HIS A 291 -0.70 6.15 1.84
C HIS A 291 -2.09 6.45 1.30
N GLY A 292 -2.60 5.63 0.40
CA GLY A 292 -3.90 5.81 -0.23
C GLY A 292 -4.84 4.63 -0.04
N GLY A 293 -6.12 4.86 -0.33
CA GLY A 293 -7.19 3.85 -0.35
C GLY A 293 -7.96 3.85 -1.68
N GLY A 294 -7.47 4.59 -2.68
CA GLY A 294 -8.15 4.79 -3.96
C GLY A 294 -7.56 3.98 -5.12
N GLY A 295 -8.41 3.66 -6.11
CA GLY A 295 -8.03 2.88 -7.30
C GLY A 295 -7.41 3.70 -8.43
N ASP A 296 -7.60 5.02 -8.48
CA ASP A 296 -7.11 5.85 -9.59
C ASP A 296 -5.73 6.46 -9.26
N MET A 297 -4.73 5.61 -9.35
CA MET A 297 -3.34 5.95 -9.03
C MET A 297 -2.77 7.02 -9.97
N GLN A 298 -3.19 7.04 -11.26
CA GLN A 298 -2.71 8.05 -12.20
C GLN A 298 -3.24 9.44 -11.86
N LYS A 299 -4.51 9.56 -11.45
CA LYS A 299 -5.04 10.84 -10.98
C LYS A 299 -4.34 11.33 -9.71
N THR A 300 -4.00 10.43 -8.80
CA THR A 300 -3.20 10.78 -7.62
C THR A 300 -1.85 11.38 -8.01
N LEU A 301 -1.15 10.77 -8.97
CA LEU A 301 0.10 11.34 -9.50
C LEU A 301 -0.13 12.65 -10.26
N ASN A 302 -1.20 12.75 -11.08
CA ASN A 302 -1.54 13.99 -11.75
C ASN A 302 -1.77 15.14 -10.75
N ALA A 303 -2.44 14.88 -9.63
CA ALA A 303 -2.61 15.90 -8.58
C ALA A 303 -1.26 16.39 -8.02
N VAL A 304 -0.26 15.49 -7.89
CA VAL A 304 1.11 15.92 -7.52
C VAL A 304 1.71 16.80 -8.61
N TRP A 305 1.59 16.40 -9.89
CA TRP A 305 2.19 17.12 -11.01
C TRP A 305 1.54 18.49 -11.25
N ASP A 306 0.23 18.56 -11.13
CA ASP A 306 -0.54 19.75 -11.48
C ASP A 306 -0.56 20.81 -10.36
N HIS A 307 -0.51 20.38 -9.09
CA HIS A 307 -0.67 21.26 -7.94
C HIS A 307 0.60 21.39 -7.09
N LEU A 308 1.25 20.26 -6.73
CA LEU A 308 2.39 20.29 -5.83
C LEU A 308 3.71 20.59 -6.55
N LEU A 309 3.96 19.99 -7.71
CA LEU A 309 5.21 20.19 -8.47
C LEU A 309 5.50 21.67 -8.81
N PRO A 310 4.52 22.50 -9.24
CA PRO A 310 4.76 23.91 -9.49
C PRO A 310 5.21 24.68 -8.23
N ALA A 311 4.75 24.25 -7.05
CA ALA A 311 5.09 24.91 -5.79
C ALA A 311 6.59 24.87 -5.46
N PHE A 312 7.27 23.82 -5.86
CA PHE A 312 8.73 23.69 -5.68
C PHE A 312 9.54 24.63 -6.57
N ARG A 313 8.92 25.21 -7.60
CA ARG A 313 9.57 26.08 -8.60
C ARG A 313 9.14 27.54 -8.46
N ALA A 314 8.11 27.82 -7.67
CA ALA A 314 7.61 29.18 -7.43
C ALA A 314 8.40 29.87 -6.33
N SER A 315 8.36 31.21 -6.30
CA SER A 315 8.89 31.97 -5.16
C SER A 315 8.06 31.69 -3.90
N SER A 316 8.72 31.31 -2.80
CA SER A 316 8.05 31.02 -1.54
C SER A 316 7.47 32.30 -0.92
N SER A 317 6.21 32.23 -0.49
CA SER A 317 5.55 33.22 0.35
C SER A 317 5.12 32.55 1.65
N LEU A 318 5.19 33.24 2.78
CA LEU A 318 4.64 32.78 4.05
C LEU A 318 3.11 32.80 4.06
N GLU A 319 2.50 33.40 3.02
CA GLU A 319 1.06 33.52 2.93
C GLU A 319 0.38 32.13 2.88
N GLY A 320 -0.59 31.93 3.75
CA GLY A 320 -1.38 30.71 3.81
C GLY A 320 -0.86 29.64 4.76
N GLN A 321 0.25 29.86 5.49
CA GLN A 321 0.79 28.88 6.46
C GLN A 321 -0.24 28.46 7.50
N ASP A 322 -0.96 29.41 8.12
CA ASP A 322 -1.99 29.10 9.12
C ASP A 322 -3.15 28.31 8.53
N ARG A 323 -3.53 28.62 7.28
CA ARG A 323 -4.58 27.90 6.57
C ARG A 323 -4.15 26.46 6.22
N LEU A 324 -2.89 26.28 5.83
CA LEU A 324 -2.35 24.94 5.61
C LEU A 324 -2.32 24.14 6.92
N SER A 325 -1.84 24.74 8.01
CA SER A 325 -1.80 24.10 9.32
C SER A 325 -3.19 23.68 9.80
N ALA A 326 -4.18 24.57 9.66
CA ALA A 326 -5.57 24.26 9.99
C ALA A 326 -6.14 23.14 9.08
N LYS A 327 -5.81 23.15 7.77
CA LYS A 327 -6.23 22.12 6.83
C LYS A 327 -5.65 20.76 7.22
N LEU A 328 -4.35 20.68 7.48
CA LEU A 328 -3.67 19.43 7.87
C LEU A 328 -4.21 18.87 9.19
N ALA A 329 -4.50 19.74 10.17
CA ALA A 329 -5.06 19.32 11.46
C ALA A 329 -6.52 18.82 11.37
N GLY A 330 -7.26 19.23 10.35
CA GLY A 330 -8.68 18.90 10.17
C GLY A 330 -8.94 17.79 9.15
N LEU A 331 -7.92 17.06 8.66
CA LEU A 331 -8.09 16.01 7.67
C LEU A 331 -8.91 14.83 8.23
N SER A 332 -9.95 14.43 7.50
CA SER A 332 -10.80 13.31 7.86
C SER A 332 -11.43 12.71 6.60
N LEU A 333 -11.55 11.39 6.56
CA LEU A 333 -12.29 10.76 5.47
C LEU A 333 -13.75 11.23 5.46
N PRO A 334 -14.34 11.46 4.27
CA PRO A 334 -15.66 12.05 4.17
C PRO A 334 -16.73 11.11 4.72
N THR A 335 -17.54 11.63 5.65
CA THR A 335 -18.73 11.01 6.20
C THR A 335 -19.79 12.11 6.36
N VAL A 336 -20.51 12.39 5.27
CA VAL A 336 -21.47 13.52 5.26
C VAL A 336 -22.82 13.07 5.79
N SER A 337 -23.21 13.62 6.95
CA SER A 337 -24.54 13.44 7.51
C SER A 337 -25.51 14.48 6.94
N ARG A 338 -26.62 14.05 6.35
CA ARG A 338 -27.68 14.90 5.76
C ARG A 338 -29.05 14.63 6.35
N GLY A 339 -29.12 13.80 7.40
CA GLY A 339 -30.38 13.41 8.03
C GLY A 339 -30.18 12.94 9.46
N ASN A 340 -31.30 12.78 10.15
CA ASN A 340 -31.40 12.16 11.46
C ASN A 340 -32.49 11.12 11.38
N GLY A 341 -32.15 9.86 11.41
CA GLY A 341 -33.07 8.74 11.38
C GLY A 341 -33.19 8.07 12.76
N VAL A 342 -34.00 7.04 12.81
CA VAL A 342 -34.14 6.19 13.97
C VAL A 342 -33.37 4.89 13.74
N VAL A 343 -32.43 4.56 14.63
CA VAL A 343 -31.69 3.30 14.57
C VAL A 343 -32.66 2.15 14.80
N PRO A 344 -32.70 1.12 13.95
CA PRO A 344 -33.53 -0.06 14.16
C PRO A 344 -32.87 -0.96 15.22
N LEU A 345 -33.03 -0.59 16.49
CA LEU A 345 -32.48 -1.37 17.61
C LEU A 345 -33.15 -2.73 17.70
N GLY A 346 -32.41 -3.72 18.15
CA GLY A 346 -32.86 -5.09 18.37
C GLY A 346 -32.12 -6.11 17.52
N ARG A 347 -32.56 -7.38 17.65
CA ARG A 347 -32.03 -8.50 16.88
C ARG A 347 -32.77 -8.62 15.56
N VAL A 348 -32.03 -8.87 14.50
CA VAL A 348 -32.52 -8.99 13.12
C VAL A 348 -32.14 -10.35 12.57
N ALA A 349 -33.11 -11.28 12.47
CA ALA A 349 -32.87 -12.60 11.90
C ALA A 349 -32.98 -12.57 10.37
N LYS A 350 -32.13 -13.32 9.69
CA LYS A 350 -32.09 -13.39 8.22
C LYS A 350 -33.33 -14.03 7.63
N GLU A 351 -33.91 -13.38 6.63
CA GLU A 351 -34.99 -13.93 5.79
C GLU A 351 -34.52 -14.14 4.32
N GLY A 352 -33.43 -13.47 3.89
CA GLY A 352 -32.89 -13.55 2.52
C GLY A 352 -31.60 -12.77 2.28
N GLY A 353 -31.16 -12.73 1.03
CA GLY A 353 -29.89 -12.13 0.63
C GLY A 353 -28.74 -13.13 0.59
N ASP A 354 -27.59 -12.67 0.14
CA ASP A 354 -26.35 -13.46 -0.09
C ASP A 354 -25.29 -13.30 1.01
N ASP A 355 -25.54 -12.42 2.00
CA ASP A 355 -24.69 -12.29 3.19
C ASP A 355 -24.66 -13.64 3.96
N PRO A 356 -23.51 -14.20 4.31
CA PRO A 356 -23.42 -15.45 5.06
C PRO A 356 -23.95 -15.33 6.52
N ILE A 357 -24.02 -14.13 7.07
CA ILE A 357 -24.43 -13.88 8.46
C ILE A 357 -25.92 -14.22 8.63
N SER A 358 -26.23 -14.96 9.69
CA SER A 358 -27.61 -15.40 10.01
C SER A 358 -28.39 -14.39 10.86
N GLU A 359 -27.72 -13.57 11.64
CA GLU A 359 -28.32 -12.60 12.54
C GLU A 359 -27.39 -11.40 12.78
N TYR A 360 -28.00 -10.21 12.79
CA TYR A 360 -27.34 -8.97 13.26
C TYR A 360 -28.07 -8.45 14.49
N THR A 361 -27.31 -7.86 15.42
CA THR A 361 -27.89 -7.11 16.55
C THR A 361 -27.44 -5.67 16.47
N LEU A 362 -28.37 -4.72 16.57
CA LEU A 362 -28.12 -3.30 16.68
C LEU A 362 -28.49 -2.83 18.09
N ALA A 363 -27.56 -2.25 18.80
CA ALA A 363 -27.76 -1.71 20.15
C ALA A 363 -27.36 -0.23 20.20
N ALA A 364 -28.01 0.54 21.07
CA ALA A 364 -27.60 1.90 21.35
C ALA A 364 -26.30 1.89 22.19
N ALA A 365 -25.38 2.77 21.85
CA ALA A 365 -24.15 3.01 22.62
C ALA A 365 -24.02 4.52 22.91
N SER A 366 -23.18 4.87 23.89
CA SER A 366 -22.93 6.28 24.21
C SER A 366 -22.34 7.00 22.99
N GLY A 367 -23.01 8.05 22.52
CA GLY A 367 -22.60 8.82 21.35
C GLY A 367 -22.80 8.14 19.99
N GLY A 368 -23.37 6.91 19.95
CA GLY A 368 -23.45 6.16 18.71
C GLY A 368 -24.23 4.86 18.82
N LEU A 369 -23.72 3.83 18.18
CA LEU A 369 -24.34 2.50 18.12
C LEU A 369 -23.30 1.37 18.15
N GLU A 370 -23.80 0.18 18.41
CA GLU A 370 -23.08 -1.08 18.32
C GLU A 370 -23.81 -2.00 17.32
N LEU A 371 -23.06 -2.50 16.33
CA LEU A 371 -23.51 -3.54 15.42
C LEU A 371 -22.74 -4.81 15.74
N SER A 372 -23.43 -5.90 16.04
CA SER A 372 -22.79 -7.19 16.33
C SER A 372 -23.37 -8.33 15.52
N TRP A 373 -22.52 -9.33 15.24
CA TRP A 373 -22.88 -10.56 14.53
C TRP A 373 -21.94 -11.70 14.94
N SER A 374 -22.34 -12.93 14.63
CA SER A 374 -21.45 -14.09 14.77
C SER A 374 -20.87 -14.47 13.42
N ASP A 375 -19.55 -14.62 13.36
CA ASP A 375 -18.80 -15.09 12.21
C ASP A 375 -17.97 -16.31 12.63
N ASP A 376 -18.20 -17.46 12.00
CA ASP A 376 -17.60 -18.75 12.35
C ASP A 376 -17.60 -19.06 13.86
N GLY A 377 -18.70 -18.73 14.56
CA GLY A 377 -18.86 -18.92 15.99
C GLY A 377 -18.17 -17.87 16.87
N SER A 378 -17.48 -16.91 16.28
CA SER A 378 -16.85 -15.77 16.98
C SER A 378 -17.76 -14.56 16.95
N LEU A 379 -18.06 -13.97 18.12
CA LEU A 379 -18.83 -12.73 18.22
C LEU A 379 -17.98 -11.55 17.75
N GLN A 380 -18.46 -10.87 16.74
CA GLN A 380 -17.92 -9.60 16.27
C GLN A 380 -18.75 -8.44 16.83
N VAL A 381 -18.08 -7.40 17.30
CA VAL A 381 -18.70 -6.22 17.88
C VAL A 381 -18.06 -4.98 17.29
N LEU A 382 -18.84 -4.26 16.49
CA LEU A 382 -18.46 -3.01 15.83
C LEU A 382 -19.14 -1.84 16.55
N ARG A 383 -18.37 -1.01 17.22
CA ARG A 383 -18.85 0.27 17.75
C ARG A 383 -18.58 1.38 16.78
N ALA A 384 -19.51 2.32 16.65
CA ALA A 384 -19.39 3.50 15.82
C ALA A 384 -20.08 4.70 16.45
N GLU A 385 -19.46 5.85 16.47
CA GLU A 385 -20.02 7.12 16.94
C GLU A 385 -20.44 8.02 15.79
N TYR A 386 -21.37 8.95 16.02
CA TYR A 386 -21.90 9.81 14.97
C TYR A 386 -20.97 11.00 14.66
N ASP A 387 -20.33 11.54 15.67
CA ASP A 387 -19.53 12.77 15.54
C ASP A 387 -18.04 12.48 15.31
N HIS A 388 -17.56 11.37 15.83
CA HIS A 388 -16.14 11.05 15.87
C HIS A 388 -15.84 9.67 15.28
N TRP A 389 -14.64 9.52 14.74
CA TRP A 389 -14.06 8.21 14.45
C TRP A 389 -13.63 7.58 15.78
N ILE A 390 -14.00 6.34 16.00
CA ILE A 390 -13.52 5.55 17.13
C ILE A 390 -12.71 4.36 16.64
N GLN A 391 -11.68 4.04 17.40
CA GLN A 391 -10.85 2.86 17.10
C GLN A 391 -11.40 1.63 17.81
N GLY A 392 -11.24 0.47 17.17
CA GLY A 392 -11.65 -0.83 17.66
C GLY A 392 -10.83 -1.92 17.01
N SER A 393 -11.31 -3.14 17.15
CA SER A 393 -10.72 -4.32 16.51
C SER A 393 -11.83 -5.22 15.98
N LEU A 394 -11.62 -5.77 14.79
CA LEU A 394 -12.47 -6.80 14.20
C LEU A 394 -11.65 -8.03 13.86
N CYS A 395 -12.32 -9.18 13.84
CA CYS A 395 -11.76 -10.44 13.38
C CYS A 395 -12.74 -10.99 12.34
N LEU A 396 -12.34 -11.08 11.09
CA LEU A 396 -13.18 -11.58 10.01
C LEU A 396 -12.69 -12.96 9.57
N GLU A 397 -13.65 -13.85 9.26
CA GLU A 397 -13.39 -15.18 8.69
C GLU A 397 -12.43 -16.04 9.56
N GLY A 398 -12.50 -15.89 10.90
CA GLY A 398 -11.64 -16.63 11.82
C GLY A 398 -10.16 -16.25 11.81
N GLY A 399 -9.80 -15.15 11.13
CA GLY A 399 -8.44 -14.63 11.08
C GLY A 399 -7.97 -13.98 12.38
N ALA A 400 -6.76 -13.42 12.38
CA ALA A 400 -6.27 -12.63 13.52
C ALA A 400 -7.01 -11.28 13.62
N PRO A 401 -7.23 -10.75 14.84
CA PRO A 401 -7.81 -9.43 15.03
C PRO A 401 -6.95 -8.34 14.37
N PHE A 402 -7.62 -7.40 13.71
CA PHE A 402 -6.96 -6.25 13.09
C PHE A 402 -7.59 -4.93 13.54
N PRO A 403 -6.82 -3.83 13.62
CA PRO A 403 -7.31 -2.55 14.07
C PRO A 403 -8.21 -1.90 13.02
N VAL A 404 -9.32 -1.32 13.50
CA VAL A 404 -10.27 -0.59 12.65
C VAL A 404 -10.59 0.77 13.23
N GLY A 405 -10.91 1.73 12.34
CA GLY A 405 -11.57 2.97 12.68
C GLY A 405 -13.00 2.94 12.15
N ALA A 406 -13.99 3.27 12.98
CA ALA A 406 -15.39 3.24 12.58
C ALA A 406 -16.12 4.55 12.90
N LYS A 407 -17.02 4.95 11.99
CA LYS A 407 -17.88 6.12 12.16
C LYS A 407 -19.25 5.85 11.57
N ALA A 408 -20.29 6.22 12.31
CA ALA A 408 -21.69 6.17 11.87
C ALA A 408 -22.12 7.56 11.36
N TYR A 409 -23.04 7.58 10.39
CA TYR A 409 -23.63 8.81 9.88
C TYR A 409 -24.92 8.53 9.11
N TRP A 410 -25.70 9.57 8.84
CA TRP A 410 -26.96 9.49 8.11
C TRP A 410 -26.82 10.17 6.74
N PRO A 411 -26.51 9.46 5.64
CA PRO A 411 -26.43 10.07 4.32
C PRO A 411 -27.79 10.62 3.84
N ASP A 412 -28.89 10.07 4.37
CA ASP A 412 -30.24 10.56 4.18
C ASP A 412 -31.13 10.20 5.41
N ALA A 413 -32.39 10.64 5.42
CA ALA A 413 -33.30 10.42 6.55
C ALA A 413 -33.71 8.96 6.79
N LYS A 414 -33.40 8.04 5.88
CA LYS A 414 -33.84 6.62 5.91
C LYS A 414 -32.68 5.63 5.92
N THR A 415 -31.45 6.10 5.76
CA THR A 415 -30.28 5.24 5.64
C THR A 415 -29.30 5.58 6.75
N LEU A 416 -29.04 4.61 7.63
CA LEU A 416 -27.89 4.64 8.53
C LEU A 416 -26.69 4.04 7.80
N ALA A 417 -25.56 4.74 7.82
CA ALA A 417 -24.31 4.27 7.28
C ALA A 417 -23.26 4.11 8.39
N ILE A 418 -22.45 3.05 8.31
CA ILE A 418 -21.28 2.85 9.16
C ILE A 418 -20.09 2.62 8.22
N LYS A 419 -19.14 3.55 8.18
CA LYS A 419 -17.88 3.36 7.48
C LYS A 419 -16.86 2.77 8.45
N VAL A 420 -16.23 1.66 8.03
CA VAL A 420 -15.20 0.95 8.78
C VAL A 420 -13.95 0.91 7.94
N CYS A 421 -12.86 1.46 8.45
CA CYS A 421 -11.56 1.49 7.78
C CYS A 421 -10.58 0.57 8.50
N HIS A 422 -9.87 -0.28 7.78
CA HIS A 422 -8.72 -0.99 8.30
C HIS A 422 -7.58 0.02 8.52
N LEU A 423 -7.03 0.12 9.73
CA LEU A 423 -5.99 1.11 10.01
C LEU A 423 -4.61 0.72 9.47
N ASN A 424 -4.39 -0.55 9.20
CA ASN A 424 -3.13 -1.09 8.67
C ASN A 424 -3.19 -1.53 7.20
N ALA A 425 -4.31 -1.25 6.51
CA ALA A 425 -4.48 -1.61 5.11
C ALA A 425 -5.40 -0.59 4.40
N PRO A 426 -5.36 -0.45 3.07
CA PRO A 426 -6.21 0.48 2.33
C PRO A 426 -7.65 -0.03 2.15
N MET A 427 -8.07 -0.97 2.95
CA MET A 427 -9.40 -1.57 2.85
C MET A 427 -10.40 -0.85 3.74
N SER A 428 -11.63 -0.71 3.24
CA SER A 428 -12.76 -0.22 4.01
C SER A 428 -14.03 -0.97 3.68
N VAL A 429 -14.95 -1.01 4.64
CA VAL A 429 -16.29 -1.58 4.49
C VAL A 429 -17.30 -0.49 4.81
N LEU A 430 -18.28 -0.31 3.93
CA LEU A 430 -19.43 0.54 4.16
C LEU A 430 -20.67 -0.34 4.41
N PHE A 431 -21.19 -0.28 5.62
CA PHE A 431 -22.49 -0.83 5.93
C PHE A 431 -23.56 0.24 5.68
N THR A 432 -24.59 -0.09 4.92
CA THR A 432 -25.78 0.77 4.80
C THR A 432 -27.00 0.00 5.27
N ILE A 433 -27.71 0.55 6.25
CA ILE A 433 -28.81 -0.08 6.97
C ILE A 433 -30.09 0.72 6.70
N ARG A 434 -31.11 0.05 6.17
CA ARG A 434 -32.44 0.62 5.89
C ARG A 434 -33.52 -0.19 6.52
N THR A 435 -34.60 0.49 6.95
CA THR A 435 -35.78 -0.14 7.57
C THR A 435 -37.06 0.15 6.79
N ALA A 436 -37.93 -0.84 6.73
CA ALA A 436 -39.31 -0.72 6.22
C ALA A 436 -40.25 -1.51 7.14
N GLY A 437 -40.80 -0.84 8.15
CA GLY A 437 -41.49 -1.53 9.26
C GLY A 437 -40.53 -2.40 10.06
N ASP A 438 -40.82 -3.69 10.22
CA ASP A 438 -39.94 -4.63 10.90
C ASP A 438 -38.83 -5.23 9.98
N GLN A 439 -38.93 -5.00 8.69
CA GLN A 439 -37.89 -5.46 7.76
C GLN A 439 -36.66 -4.54 7.81
N VAL A 440 -35.49 -5.16 7.92
CA VAL A 440 -34.17 -4.48 7.91
C VAL A 440 -33.36 -5.02 6.75
N THR A 441 -32.80 -4.12 5.94
CA THR A 441 -31.85 -4.47 4.88
C THR A 441 -30.49 -3.88 5.22
N ILE A 442 -29.46 -4.71 5.21
CA ILE A 442 -28.06 -4.31 5.41
C ILE A 442 -27.31 -4.63 4.12
N HIS A 443 -26.68 -3.62 3.55
CA HIS A 443 -25.71 -3.82 2.48
C HIS A 443 -24.32 -3.58 3.02
N GLN A 444 -23.37 -4.45 2.69
CA GLN A 444 -21.96 -4.25 2.90
C GLN A 444 -21.32 -4.01 1.54
N GLU A 445 -20.56 -2.94 1.42
CA GLU A 445 -19.77 -2.62 0.23
C GLU A 445 -18.32 -2.43 0.62
N ARG A 446 -17.40 -3.17 -0.03
CA ARG A 446 -15.96 -3.10 0.21
C ARG A 446 -15.31 -2.28 -0.92
N ASN A 447 -14.39 -1.36 -0.58
CA ASN A 447 -13.70 -0.52 -1.57
C ASN A 447 -12.63 -1.29 -2.36
N ALA A 448 -12.04 -2.30 -1.75
CA ALA A 448 -10.97 -3.10 -2.34
C ALA A 448 -11.25 -4.57 -2.11
N ASN A 449 -11.23 -5.35 -3.19
CA ASN A 449 -11.46 -6.76 -3.05
C ASN A 449 -10.85 -7.61 -4.18
N TRP A 450 -9.83 -8.39 -3.84
CA TRP A 450 -9.18 -9.31 -4.77
C TRP A 450 -9.66 -10.75 -4.60
N LEU A 451 -10.32 -11.08 -3.48
CA LEU A 451 -10.61 -12.46 -3.09
C LEU A 451 -12.07 -12.69 -2.64
N VAL A 452 -12.87 -11.65 -2.36
CA VAL A 452 -14.22 -11.79 -1.79
C VAL A 452 -15.23 -10.93 -2.57
N GLN A 453 -16.52 -11.26 -2.51
CA GLN A 453 -17.56 -10.48 -3.20
C GLN A 453 -17.55 -9.01 -2.72
N PRO A 454 -17.49 -8.04 -3.65
CA PRO A 454 -17.38 -6.61 -3.30
C PRO A 454 -18.62 -6.06 -2.64
N LYS A 455 -19.79 -6.73 -2.81
CA LYS A 455 -21.06 -6.32 -2.25
C LYS A 455 -21.84 -7.55 -1.80
N VAL A 456 -22.32 -7.52 -0.57
CA VAL A 456 -23.26 -8.53 -0.05
C VAL A 456 -24.48 -7.85 0.52
N LYS A 457 -25.60 -8.54 0.48
CA LYS A 457 -26.88 -8.06 0.94
C LYS A 457 -27.49 -9.02 1.97
N PHE A 458 -27.86 -8.48 3.10
CA PHE A 458 -28.68 -9.14 4.11
C PHE A 458 -30.08 -8.54 4.10
N VAL A 459 -31.09 -9.39 4.11
CA VAL A 459 -32.49 -9.00 4.33
C VAL A 459 -32.98 -9.79 5.51
N GLY A 460 -33.46 -9.12 6.51
CA GLY A 460 -33.93 -9.76 7.75
C GLY A 460 -35.14 -9.08 8.34
N ARG A 461 -35.67 -9.71 9.37
CA ARG A 461 -36.80 -9.20 10.16
C ARG A 461 -36.36 -9.01 11.60
N ARG A 462 -36.76 -7.90 12.20
CA ARG A 462 -36.61 -7.67 13.63
C ARG A 462 -37.43 -8.67 14.41
N ILE A 463 -36.85 -9.30 15.43
CA ILE A 463 -37.46 -10.39 16.22
C ILE A 463 -37.67 -10.04 17.68
N ASP A 464 -37.26 -8.82 18.12
CA ASP A 464 -37.50 -8.27 19.47
C ASP A 464 -37.54 -6.73 19.45
#